data_11aaa11282df64433ba234107456b6a2
#
_entry.id   11aaa11282df64433ba234107456b6a2
#
_cell.length_a   1.000
_cell.length_b   1.000
_cell.length_c   1.000
_cell.angle_alpha   90.00
_cell.angle_beta   90.00
_cell.angle_gamma   90.00
#
_symmetry.space_group_name_H-M   'P 1'
#
loop_
_entity.id
_entity.type
_entity.pdbx_description
1 polymer ?
#
loop_
_entity_poly.entity_id
_entity_poly.type
_entity_poly.pdbx_seq_one_letter_code
_entity_poly.pdbx_strand_id
1 'polypeptide(L)'
;MLGHSGNPILSRRMVEAIFTEILNPYRRGTPFEMFKNRFTSVLTCAFAASLALAGCAISGTPDNSRVPVNSQEQGKEFKTGVYTSNTKNGEKIDAQTHFTQEDLTWNQDAVLPLNLADPTATDGVSEQNGTITITKGGTYRMSGNYTGQVKVQAPTTDKVQLILDGVTITNDTGSAINIASADETLIYTFQGSTNNLSDGPEYAVHGKKEADSTIYSTANLTLAGDGTLNVAGKFDETVHTTKGLVVAGGALNVNSSKTGLKGKDYVDIQGGTLRIEAAKDAIKATNTEKQGLGWARVAGGDTVLRAGDDGIKALRTLEILDGKLTIEGSEEGLEGQYVNIHGGNTLINSNNDGVNASLKDQLPNDQEYEDQKEDSDQPDASPSVALGGARDTTEVIDTVINMTGGNVTLNVGADGMDSNGHEFYTGGELLINGPQDDANDPIDPNGDITVSNDAKISFGGGGVELFKRPIDDSTNGYLRIADNDTFPQGQSVQAVDSAGQVVANYRVITPGVKQVFFSNSSIVKGQEYTLYLAPTLVDPKTTTLAPGAVERGTFTASTPDL
;
A
#
# COMPACT_ATOMS: atom_id res chain seq x y z
N MET A 1 -16.78 57.01 -46.94
CA MET A 1 -17.49 57.83 -45.94
C MET A 1 -17.87 56.85 -44.83
N LEU A 2 -17.08 56.83 -43.75
CA LEU A 2 -17.41 57.21 -42.40
C LEU A 2 -18.55 56.31 -41.80
N GLY A 3 -18.33 55.52 -40.80
CA GLY A 3 -17.92 55.87 -39.50
C GLY A 3 -17.56 54.71 -38.57
N HIS A 4 -16.68 55.03 -37.70
CA HIS A 4 -16.21 54.30 -36.55
C HIS A 4 -17.26 54.18 -35.46
N SER A 5 -17.29 53.04 -34.75
CA SER A 5 -17.64 52.98 -33.34
C SER A 5 -16.78 51.96 -32.63
N GLY A 6 -15.94 52.48 -31.75
CA GLY A 6 -14.99 51.68 -30.97
C GLY A 6 -15.64 50.99 -29.77
N ASN A 7 -15.13 49.81 -29.46
CA ASN A 7 -15.33 49.14 -28.19
C ASN A 7 -14.19 49.53 -27.22
N PRO A 8 -14.49 49.83 -25.96
CA PRO A 8 -13.44 50.12 -24.98
C PRO A 8 -12.77 48.85 -24.46
N ILE A 9 -11.46 48.83 -24.58
CA ILE A 9 -10.59 47.82 -23.97
C ILE A 9 -10.55 48.09 -22.47
N LEU A 10 -11.12 47.20 -21.67
CA LEU A 10 -10.93 47.16 -20.23
C LEU A 10 -9.53 46.68 -19.92
N SER A 11 -8.77 47.49 -19.19
CA SER A 11 -7.37 47.25 -18.88
C SER A 11 -7.17 46.07 -17.94
N ARG A 12 -6.08 45.32 -18.19
CA ARG A 12 -5.62 44.11 -17.47
C ARG A 12 -5.51 44.26 -15.95
N ARG A 13 -5.58 45.46 -15.40
CA ARG A 13 -5.49 45.75 -13.96
C ARG A 13 -6.85 45.61 -13.20
N MET A 14 -7.95 45.51 -13.91
CA MET A 14 -9.28 45.34 -13.25
C MET A 14 -9.71 43.90 -13.13
N VAL A 15 -9.08 43.00 -13.84
CA VAL A 15 -9.36 41.55 -13.78
C VAL A 15 -8.60 40.87 -12.63
N GLU A 16 -7.42 41.39 -12.26
CA GLU A 16 -6.63 40.85 -11.13
C GLU A 16 -7.20 41.21 -9.75
N ALA A 17 -8.05 42.22 -9.63
CA ALA A 17 -8.64 42.61 -8.35
C ALA A 17 -9.90 41.79 -7.99
N ILE A 18 -10.53 41.13 -8.94
CA ILE A 18 -11.76 40.33 -8.71
C ILE A 18 -11.46 38.88 -8.41
N PHE A 19 -10.28 38.36 -8.80
CA PHE A 19 -9.87 36.98 -8.54
C PHE A 19 -9.21 36.76 -7.19
N THR A 20 -8.87 37.80 -6.44
CA THR A 20 -8.16 37.68 -5.15
C THR A 20 -9.10 37.65 -3.94
N GLU A 21 -10.39 37.88 -4.10
CA GLU A 21 -11.35 37.92 -2.99
C GLU A 21 -12.28 36.70 -2.88
N ILE A 22 -12.27 35.77 -3.82
CA ILE A 22 -13.22 34.63 -3.84
C ILE A 22 -12.59 33.29 -3.43
N LEU A 23 -11.28 33.20 -3.27
CA LEU A 23 -10.60 31.93 -2.99
C LEU A 23 -9.72 31.92 -1.73
N ASN A 24 -10.09 32.61 -0.64
CA ASN A 24 -9.37 32.41 0.62
C ASN A 24 -10.27 32.57 1.88
N PRO A 25 -10.99 31.52 2.31
CA PRO A 25 -11.74 31.56 3.58
C PRO A 25 -10.91 31.16 4.82
N TYR A 26 -9.57 31.05 4.75
CA TYR A 26 -8.72 30.70 5.89
C TYR A 26 -7.72 31.77 6.26
N ARG A 27 -8.18 32.96 6.66
CA ARG A 27 -7.41 33.90 7.49
C ARG A 27 -8.31 34.76 8.34
N ARG A 28 -8.70 34.26 9.50
CA ARG A 28 -8.88 35.09 10.72
C ARG A 28 -8.75 34.18 11.93
N GLY A 29 -7.66 34.38 12.63
CA GLY A 29 -7.43 33.83 13.94
C GLY A 29 -8.39 34.47 14.94
N THR A 30 -8.82 33.68 15.89
CA THR A 30 -9.29 34.11 17.19
C THR A 30 -8.96 33.04 18.24
N PRO A 31 -8.90 33.38 19.50
CA PRO A 31 -7.90 32.89 20.44
C PRO A 31 -8.38 31.67 21.21
N PHE A 32 -7.52 30.70 21.34
CA PHE A 32 -7.68 29.57 22.27
C PHE A 32 -7.02 29.91 23.60
N GLU A 33 -7.64 30.80 24.35
CA GLU A 33 -7.40 30.91 25.78
C GLU A 33 -8.75 31.01 26.47
N MET A 34 -9.20 29.91 27.06
CA MET A 34 -10.04 29.76 28.24
C MET A 34 -10.65 28.36 28.26
N PHE A 35 -9.91 27.42 28.81
CA PHE A 35 -10.45 26.27 29.54
C PHE A 35 -9.29 25.48 30.16
N LYS A 36 -8.54 26.20 31.02
CA LYS A 36 -7.81 25.59 32.12
C LYS A 36 -8.62 25.93 33.37
N ASN A 37 -9.40 25.00 33.85
CA ASN A 37 -9.60 24.69 35.26
C ASN A 37 -10.84 23.82 35.46
N ARG A 38 -10.68 22.81 36.28
CA ARG A 38 -11.64 21.94 36.94
C ARG A 38 -11.92 20.62 36.20
N PHE A 39 -11.06 19.63 36.52
CA PHE A 39 -11.53 18.38 37.11
C PHE A 39 -10.33 17.66 37.71
N THR A 40 -10.01 18.06 38.95
CA THR A 40 -9.27 17.24 39.93
C THR A 40 -10.33 16.61 40.81
N SER A 41 -10.46 15.32 40.79
CA SER A 41 -10.67 14.51 42.01
C SER A 41 -11.06 13.06 41.68
N VAL A 42 -10.25 12.18 42.23
CA VAL A 42 -10.62 10.92 42.87
C VAL A 42 -10.94 9.73 41.99
N LEU A 43 -9.96 8.84 41.81
CA LEU A 43 -10.10 7.47 42.28
C LEU A 43 -8.74 6.82 42.55
N THR A 44 -8.32 6.87 43.82
CA THR A 44 -7.29 6.03 44.42
C THR A 44 -7.91 4.64 44.67
N CYS A 45 -7.46 3.60 43.99
CA CYS A 45 -7.64 2.23 44.44
C CYS A 45 -6.28 1.57 44.58
N ALA A 46 -5.91 1.39 45.84
CA ALA A 46 -4.77 0.64 46.29
C ALA A 46 -4.96 -0.85 45.97
N PHE A 47 -3.97 -1.48 45.35
CA PHE A 47 -3.74 -2.92 45.45
C PHE A 47 -2.32 -3.13 45.95
N ALA A 48 -2.25 -3.44 47.24
CA ALA A 48 -1.06 -3.98 47.87
C ALA A 48 -0.94 -5.45 47.47
N ALA A 49 0.14 -5.81 46.79
CA ALA A 49 0.56 -7.19 46.64
C ALA A 49 1.95 -7.33 47.25
N SER A 50 1.98 -8.20 48.22
CA SER A 50 3.05 -8.60 49.12
C SER A 50 4.32 -9.04 48.41
N LEU A 51 5.45 -8.40 48.79
CA LEU A 51 6.80 -8.93 48.54
C LEU A 51 7.02 -10.16 49.42
N ALA A 52 7.31 -11.28 48.75
CA ALA A 52 8.04 -12.39 49.39
C ALA A 52 9.48 -12.33 48.87
N LEU A 53 10.40 -11.86 49.69
CA LEU A 53 11.84 -12.02 49.49
C LEU A 53 12.22 -13.50 49.69
N ALA A 54 12.68 -14.14 48.62
CA ALA A 54 13.55 -15.30 48.75
C ALA A 54 14.85 -14.95 48.04
N GLY A 55 15.86 -14.64 48.84
CA GLY A 55 17.21 -14.44 48.34
C GLY A 55 17.83 -15.77 47.94
N CYS A 56 18.29 -15.86 46.68
CA CYS A 56 19.38 -16.73 46.26
C CYS A 56 20.35 -15.87 45.47
N ALA A 57 21.49 -15.61 46.07
CA ALA A 57 22.63 -15.04 45.36
C ALA A 57 23.16 -16.11 44.36
N ILE A 58 22.98 -15.86 43.08
CA ILE A 58 23.73 -16.53 42.03
C ILE A 58 24.60 -15.46 41.41
N SER A 59 25.90 -15.51 41.67
CA SER A 59 26.94 -14.79 40.96
C SER A 59 27.07 -15.42 39.55
N GLY A 60 26.34 -14.87 38.61
CA GLY A 60 26.50 -15.14 37.20
C GLY A 60 26.70 -13.81 36.49
N THR A 61 27.83 -13.66 35.82
CA THR A 61 28.04 -12.56 34.88
C THR A 61 26.90 -12.53 33.88
N PRO A 62 26.30 -11.34 33.57
CA PRO A 62 25.27 -11.28 32.55
C PRO A 62 25.87 -11.70 31.20
N ASP A 63 25.32 -12.75 30.63
CA ASP A 63 25.59 -13.14 29.25
C ASP A 63 24.92 -12.09 28.33
N ASN A 64 25.70 -11.12 27.89
CA ASN A 64 25.31 -10.06 26.99
C ASN A 64 25.35 -10.47 25.51
N SER A 65 25.34 -11.78 25.21
CA SER A 65 25.56 -12.28 23.86
C SER A 65 24.31 -12.25 22.96
N ARG A 66 23.16 -11.81 23.45
CA ARG A 66 21.94 -11.73 22.63
C ARG A 66 21.25 -10.37 22.82
N VAL A 67 21.04 -9.65 21.72
CA VAL A 67 20.09 -8.52 21.73
C VAL A 67 18.70 -9.10 21.92
N PRO A 68 17.89 -8.63 22.88
CA PRO A 68 16.51 -9.07 22.97
C PRO A 68 15.75 -8.61 21.73
N VAL A 69 15.33 -9.54 20.90
CA VAL A 69 14.26 -9.29 19.91
C VAL A 69 13.03 -8.90 20.71
N ASN A 70 12.34 -7.84 20.29
CA ASN A 70 11.16 -7.30 20.98
C ASN A 70 10.15 -8.41 21.26
N SER A 71 9.85 -8.65 22.55
CA SER A 71 9.06 -9.78 23.01
C SER A 71 7.57 -9.71 22.60
N GLN A 72 7.13 -8.65 21.95
CA GLN A 72 5.75 -8.53 21.44
C GLN A 72 5.57 -9.12 20.03
N GLU A 73 6.65 -9.33 19.27
CA GLU A 73 6.58 -9.99 17.95
C GLU A 73 7.01 -11.46 17.98
N GLN A 74 7.50 -11.98 19.09
CA GLN A 74 7.98 -13.37 19.25
C GLN A 74 6.91 -14.47 19.12
N GLY A 75 5.71 -14.18 18.68
CA GLY A 75 4.62 -15.15 18.51
C GLY A 75 4.06 -15.26 17.10
N LYS A 76 4.49 -14.42 16.17
CA LYS A 76 4.08 -14.56 14.78
C LYS A 76 5.05 -15.52 14.07
N GLU A 77 4.64 -16.77 13.90
CA GLU A 77 5.22 -17.62 12.86
C GLU A 77 5.03 -16.87 11.53
N PHE A 78 6.10 -16.36 10.97
CA PHE A 78 6.08 -15.89 9.59
C PHE A 78 5.69 -17.11 8.75
N LYS A 79 4.56 -17.03 8.07
CA LYS A 79 4.12 -18.09 7.19
C LYS A 79 5.05 -18.13 5.97
N THR A 80 6.23 -18.76 6.13
CA THR A 80 7.03 -19.21 5.02
C THR A 80 6.26 -20.33 4.35
N GLY A 81 5.36 -20.01 3.46
CA GLY A 81 4.52 -20.96 2.76
C GLY A 81 4.69 -20.80 1.26
N VAL A 82 4.73 -21.90 0.55
CA VAL A 82 4.47 -21.89 -0.90
C VAL A 82 2.99 -21.58 -1.06
N TYR A 83 2.68 -20.35 -1.44
CA TYR A 83 1.32 -19.98 -1.77
C TYR A 83 1.04 -20.42 -3.22
N THR A 84 0.06 -21.30 -3.36
CA THR A 84 -0.50 -21.55 -4.68
C THR A 84 -1.51 -20.45 -4.93
N SER A 85 -1.26 -19.57 -5.90
CA SER A 85 -2.35 -18.78 -6.45
C SER A 85 -3.44 -19.73 -6.94
N ASN A 86 -4.70 -19.46 -6.63
CA ASN A 86 -5.81 -20.22 -7.18
C ASN A 86 -6.10 -19.88 -8.65
N THR A 87 -5.07 -19.49 -9.41
CA THR A 87 -5.23 -19.21 -10.82
C THR A 87 -5.73 -20.46 -11.53
N LYS A 88 -6.61 -20.31 -12.49
CA LYS A 88 -7.05 -21.40 -13.38
C LYS A 88 -5.85 -22.17 -13.97
N ASN A 89 -4.69 -21.53 -14.07
CA ASN A 89 -3.46 -22.05 -14.61
C ASN A 89 -2.44 -22.50 -13.55
N GLY A 90 -2.71 -22.28 -12.24
CA GLY A 90 -1.95 -22.87 -11.13
C GLY A 90 -0.51 -22.38 -11.01
N GLU A 91 -0.21 -21.13 -11.36
CA GLU A 91 1.14 -20.59 -11.13
C GLU A 91 1.47 -20.60 -9.64
N LYS A 92 2.53 -21.31 -9.27
CA LYS A 92 3.05 -21.35 -7.91
C LYS A 92 4.09 -20.25 -7.77
N ILE A 93 3.85 -19.35 -6.83
CA ILE A 93 4.91 -18.46 -6.39
C ILE A 93 5.72 -19.22 -5.34
N ASP A 94 7.01 -19.35 -5.56
CA ASP A 94 7.93 -19.72 -4.50
C ASP A 94 8.15 -18.46 -3.64
N ALA A 95 7.32 -18.32 -2.62
CA ALA A 95 7.36 -17.17 -1.71
C ALA A 95 8.48 -17.27 -0.67
N GLN A 96 9.51 -18.11 -0.91
CA GLN A 96 10.70 -18.10 -0.08
C GLN A 96 11.53 -16.85 -0.38
N THR A 97 11.71 -16.03 0.65
CA THR A 97 12.61 -14.89 0.59
C THR A 97 14.02 -15.31 1.01
N HIS A 98 15.00 -14.44 0.75
CA HIS A 98 16.35 -14.61 1.28
C HIS A 98 16.41 -14.47 2.81
N PHE A 99 15.43 -13.76 3.39
CA PHE A 99 15.40 -13.42 4.81
C PHE A 99 14.98 -14.59 5.68
N THR A 100 15.70 -14.76 6.78
CA THR A 100 15.38 -15.68 7.87
C THR A 100 15.50 -14.97 9.22
N GLN A 101 14.90 -15.52 10.29
CA GLN A 101 15.04 -14.96 11.64
C GLN A 101 16.49 -14.97 12.15
N GLU A 102 17.34 -15.85 11.60
CA GLU A 102 18.76 -15.90 11.95
C GLU A 102 19.49 -14.63 11.49
N ASP A 103 19.02 -13.96 10.44
CA ASP A 103 19.61 -12.71 9.94
C ASP A 103 19.47 -11.54 10.92
N LEU A 104 18.55 -11.63 11.88
CA LEU A 104 18.39 -10.65 12.97
C LEU A 104 19.29 -10.94 14.17
N THR A 105 20.19 -11.91 14.06
CA THR A 105 21.12 -12.30 15.14
C THR A 105 22.57 -12.02 14.74
N TRP A 106 23.38 -11.61 15.70
CA TRP A 106 24.81 -11.42 15.50
C TRP A 106 25.58 -11.62 16.81
N ASN A 107 26.87 -11.94 16.68
CA ASN A 107 27.77 -12.01 17.83
C ASN A 107 28.16 -10.58 18.27
N GLN A 108 27.76 -10.19 19.48
CA GLN A 108 28.03 -8.86 20.04
C GLN A 108 29.53 -8.53 20.15
N ASP A 109 30.34 -9.53 20.43
CA ASP A 109 31.80 -9.35 20.55
C ASP A 109 32.49 -9.14 19.19
N ALA A 110 31.79 -9.46 18.09
CA ALA A 110 32.28 -9.29 16.72
C ALA A 110 31.71 -8.02 16.06
N VAL A 111 30.86 -7.24 16.74
CA VAL A 111 30.33 -5.98 16.21
C VAL A 111 31.44 -4.95 16.09
N LEU A 112 31.64 -4.42 14.90
CA LEU A 112 32.61 -3.38 14.63
C LEU A 112 31.93 -2.00 14.75
N PRO A 113 32.34 -1.17 15.73
CA PRO A 113 31.80 0.19 15.84
C PRO A 113 32.38 1.06 14.72
N LEU A 114 31.51 1.83 14.04
CA LEU A 114 31.88 2.74 12.98
C LEU A 114 31.27 4.13 13.26
N ASN A 115 32.12 5.03 13.77
CA ASN A 115 31.72 6.43 13.94
C ASN A 115 31.82 7.16 12.61
N LEU A 116 30.70 7.53 12.02
CA LEU A 116 30.65 8.17 10.71
C LEU A 116 31.22 9.61 10.71
N ALA A 117 31.23 10.29 11.87
CA ALA A 117 31.83 11.62 11.98
C ALA A 117 33.37 11.60 11.98
N ASP A 118 33.97 10.47 12.32
CA ASP A 118 35.42 10.26 12.32
C ASP A 118 35.71 8.80 11.94
N PRO A 119 35.52 8.41 10.67
CA PRO A 119 35.65 7.04 10.22
C PRO A 119 37.12 6.62 10.25
N THR A 120 37.49 5.88 11.26
CA THR A 120 38.84 5.32 11.35
C THR A 120 38.96 4.08 10.48
N ALA A 121 39.97 4.06 9.61
CA ALA A 121 40.25 2.88 8.80
C ALA A 121 40.58 1.68 9.70
N THR A 122 39.87 0.59 9.49
CA THR A 122 40.07 -0.70 10.16
C THR A 122 40.14 -1.81 9.12
N ASP A 123 40.40 -3.04 9.55
CA ASP A 123 40.40 -4.16 8.61
C ASP A 123 39.01 -4.34 7.95
N GLY A 124 38.97 -4.11 6.65
CA GLY A 124 37.73 -4.15 5.86
C GLY A 124 36.95 -2.85 5.78
N VAL A 125 37.39 -1.75 6.43
CA VAL A 125 36.76 -0.43 6.32
C VAL A 125 37.79 0.62 5.95
N SER A 126 37.51 1.43 4.95
CA SER A 126 38.33 2.57 4.53
C SER A 126 37.46 3.77 4.18
N GLU A 127 38.01 4.97 4.34
CA GLU A 127 37.38 6.21 3.87
C GLU A 127 38.29 6.86 2.82
N GLN A 128 37.70 7.24 1.69
CA GLN A 128 38.42 8.00 0.65
C GLN A 128 37.41 8.85 -0.13
N ASN A 129 37.72 10.13 -0.29
CA ASN A 129 36.97 11.07 -1.14
C ASN A 129 35.46 11.13 -0.82
N GLY A 130 35.10 11.12 0.46
CA GLY A 130 33.69 11.19 0.88
C GLY A 130 32.96 9.84 0.74
N THR A 131 33.71 8.74 0.60
CA THR A 131 33.13 7.39 0.54
C THR A 131 33.74 6.50 1.60
N ILE A 132 32.92 6.04 2.53
CA ILE A 132 33.28 4.95 3.47
C ILE A 132 33.00 3.63 2.77
N THR A 133 34.03 2.82 2.53
CA THR A 133 33.91 1.52 1.84
C THR A 133 34.08 0.37 2.83
N ILE A 134 33.10 -0.53 2.87
CA ILE A 134 33.08 -1.77 3.63
C ILE A 134 33.35 -2.93 2.65
N THR A 135 34.46 -3.65 2.83
CA THR A 135 34.93 -4.68 1.89
C THR A 135 34.85 -6.11 2.43
N LYS A 136 34.33 -6.30 3.65
CA LYS A 136 34.21 -7.62 4.29
C LYS A 136 32.81 -7.84 4.85
N GLY A 137 32.40 -9.10 4.88
CA GLY A 137 31.23 -9.52 5.66
C GLY A 137 31.40 -9.25 7.16
N GLY A 138 30.29 -9.10 7.85
CA GLY A 138 30.27 -8.85 9.28
C GLY A 138 29.22 -7.83 9.72
N THR A 139 29.25 -7.50 11.00
CA THR A 139 28.26 -6.59 11.63
C THR A 139 28.93 -5.26 11.99
N TYR A 140 28.42 -4.18 11.43
CA TYR A 140 28.92 -2.82 11.59
C TYR A 140 27.89 -1.95 12.28
N ARG A 141 28.18 -1.47 13.52
CA ARG A 141 27.30 -0.54 14.23
C ARG A 141 27.73 0.89 13.93
N MET A 142 26.93 1.56 13.14
CA MET A 142 27.18 2.92 12.64
C MET A 142 26.48 3.95 13.51
N SER A 143 27.18 5.05 13.82
CA SER A 143 26.62 6.18 14.55
C SER A 143 27.20 7.51 14.04
N GLY A 144 26.49 8.62 14.29
CA GLY A 144 26.93 9.96 13.92
C GLY A 144 26.49 10.40 12.52
N ASN A 145 27.01 11.56 12.09
CA ASN A 145 26.61 12.20 10.85
C ASN A 145 27.70 12.07 9.79
N TYR A 146 27.29 11.90 8.53
CA TYR A 146 28.21 11.82 7.40
C TYR A 146 27.65 12.53 6.18
N THR A 147 28.49 13.32 5.51
CA THR A 147 28.20 13.87 4.19
C THR A 147 29.03 13.12 3.18
N GLY A 148 28.39 12.26 2.38
CA GLY A 148 29.02 11.35 1.44
C GLY A 148 28.30 10.01 1.40
N GLN A 149 28.97 8.97 0.96
CA GLN A 149 28.42 7.65 0.69
C GLN A 149 28.98 6.58 1.65
N VAL A 150 28.12 5.71 2.16
CA VAL A 150 28.54 4.41 2.70
C VAL A 150 28.38 3.37 1.60
N LYS A 151 29.51 2.78 1.15
CA LYS A 151 29.56 1.76 0.10
C LYS A 151 29.89 0.39 0.68
N VAL A 152 29.06 -0.61 0.40
CA VAL A 152 29.35 -2.01 0.67
C VAL A 152 29.89 -2.65 -0.62
N GLN A 153 31.08 -3.20 -0.55
CA GLN A 153 31.74 -3.91 -1.64
C GLN A 153 32.40 -5.19 -1.09
N ALA A 154 31.59 -6.01 -0.44
CA ALA A 154 32.00 -7.29 0.12
C ALA A 154 31.96 -8.40 -0.95
N PRO A 155 32.62 -9.55 -0.71
CA PRO A 155 32.43 -10.73 -1.54
C PRO A 155 30.97 -11.13 -1.67
N THR A 156 30.56 -11.64 -2.83
CA THR A 156 29.18 -12.08 -3.10
C THR A 156 28.76 -13.34 -2.34
N THR A 157 29.59 -13.84 -1.47
CA THR A 157 29.36 -14.96 -0.53
C THR A 157 29.19 -14.48 0.91
N ASP A 158 29.38 -13.18 1.15
CA ASP A 158 29.43 -12.61 2.49
C ASP A 158 28.16 -11.84 2.81
N LYS A 159 27.64 -12.05 4.02
CA LYS A 159 26.55 -11.25 4.59
C LYS A 159 27.11 -10.01 5.29
N VAL A 160 26.45 -8.87 5.10
CA VAL A 160 26.79 -7.61 5.75
C VAL A 160 25.60 -7.11 6.55
N GLN A 161 25.82 -6.79 7.83
CA GLN A 161 24.79 -6.23 8.71
C GLN A 161 25.21 -4.81 9.10
N LEU A 162 24.39 -3.82 8.70
CA LEU A 162 24.55 -2.40 9.02
C LEU A 162 23.55 -2.03 10.12
N ILE A 163 24.04 -1.93 11.36
CA ILE A 163 23.22 -1.49 12.50
C ILE A 163 23.29 0.03 12.56
N LEU A 164 22.17 0.69 12.29
CA LEU A 164 22.04 2.15 12.33
C LEU A 164 21.66 2.59 13.75
N ASP A 165 22.53 3.32 14.40
CA ASP A 165 22.36 3.80 15.78
C ASP A 165 22.48 5.31 15.86
N GLY A 166 21.44 6.02 15.39
CA GLY A 166 21.40 7.46 15.36
C GLY A 166 22.28 8.06 14.26
N VAL A 167 22.19 7.52 13.04
CA VAL A 167 22.94 8.03 11.90
C VAL A 167 22.16 9.11 11.13
N THR A 168 22.91 10.06 10.54
CA THR A 168 22.42 10.93 9.47
C THR A 168 23.43 10.87 8.33
N ILE A 169 23.00 10.34 7.17
CA ILE A 169 23.85 10.27 5.97
C ILE A 169 23.19 11.08 4.87
N THR A 170 23.91 12.05 4.31
CA THR A 170 23.45 12.87 3.19
C THR A 170 24.48 12.82 2.07
N ASN A 171 24.04 12.48 0.85
CA ASN A 171 24.90 12.51 -0.32
C ASN A 171 24.20 13.27 -1.47
N ASP A 172 24.62 14.49 -1.72
CA ASP A 172 23.96 15.35 -2.71
C ASP A 172 24.22 14.94 -4.18
N THR A 173 25.10 13.95 -4.42
CA THR A 173 25.53 13.56 -5.78
C THR A 173 25.51 12.04 -6.02
N GLY A 174 24.83 11.30 -5.17
CA GLY A 174 24.72 9.84 -5.28
C GLY A 174 23.96 9.23 -4.10
N SER A 175 23.91 7.91 -4.05
CA SER A 175 23.28 7.16 -2.96
C SER A 175 23.91 7.48 -1.60
N ALA A 176 23.09 7.58 -0.56
CA ALA A 176 23.58 7.61 0.83
C ALA A 176 24.18 6.25 1.23
N ILE A 177 23.51 5.15 0.87
CA ILE A 177 24.03 3.79 1.03
C ILE A 177 24.00 3.09 -0.32
N ASN A 178 25.16 2.56 -0.76
CA ASN A 178 25.33 1.84 -2.02
C ASN A 178 25.90 0.44 -1.75
N ILE A 179 25.07 -0.57 -1.87
CA ILE A 179 25.49 -1.99 -1.76
C ILE A 179 25.86 -2.48 -3.17
N ALA A 180 27.12 -2.25 -3.55
CA ALA A 180 27.65 -2.62 -4.86
C ALA A 180 27.90 -4.13 -4.99
N SER A 181 28.19 -4.83 -3.89
CA SER A 181 28.27 -6.30 -3.84
C SER A 181 28.21 -6.83 -2.41
N ALA A 182 27.45 -7.89 -2.23
CA ALA A 182 27.37 -8.79 -1.07
C ALA A 182 26.56 -10.03 -1.49
N ASP A 183 26.42 -11.04 -0.64
CA ASP A 183 25.39 -12.06 -0.76
C ASP A 183 24.03 -11.44 -0.43
N GLU A 184 23.96 -10.89 0.77
CA GLU A 184 22.82 -10.09 1.25
C GLU A 184 23.30 -9.00 2.21
N THR A 185 22.47 -7.96 2.36
CA THR A 185 22.70 -6.89 3.33
C THR A 185 21.46 -6.66 4.18
N LEU A 186 21.66 -6.69 5.50
CA LEU A 186 20.68 -6.24 6.48
C LEU A 186 20.97 -4.80 6.89
N ILE A 187 20.01 -3.92 6.78
CA ILE A 187 19.99 -2.59 7.42
C ILE A 187 19.06 -2.69 8.63
N TYR A 188 19.63 -2.63 9.82
CA TYR A 188 18.92 -2.77 11.08
C TYR A 188 18.91 -1.46 11.86
N THR A 189 17.73 -0.93 12.19
CA THR A 189 17.60 0.26 13.04
C THR A 189 17.65 -0.12 14.51
N PHE A 190 18.67 0.38 15.22
CA PHE A 190 18.86 0.06 16.64
C PHE A 190 17.69 0.61 17.47
N GLN A 191 17.31 -0.13 18.51
CA GLN A 191 16.18 0.20 19.37
C GLN A 191 16.23 1.65 19.88
N GLY A 192 15.14 2.41 19.65
CA GLY A 192 15.00 3.80 20.07
C GLY A 192 15.83 4.80 19.28
N SER A 193 16.61 4.36 18.27
CA SER A 193 17.34 5.27 17.39
C SER A 193 16.42 5.90 16.33
N THR A 194 16.81 7.08 15.87
CA THR A 194 16.26 7.72 14.70
C THR A 194 17.36 7.94 13.68
N ASN A 195 17.18 7.39 12.49
CA ASN A 195 18.17 7.36 11.43
C ASN A 195 17.63 8.09 10.21
N ASN A 196 18.45 8.93 9.57
CA ASN A 196 18.02 9.76 8.44
C ASN A 196 18.99 9.55 7.29
N LEU A 197 18.45 9.18 6.13
CA LEU A 197 19.21 9.02 4.90
C LEU A 197 18.60 9.90 3.81
N SER A 198 19.44 10.61 3.06
CA SER A 198 18.98 11.38 1.92
C SER A 198 20.02 11.44 0.83
N ASP A 199 19.56 11.50 -0.41
CA ASP A 199 20.34 11.83 -1.59
C ASP A 199 20.10 13.26 -2.07
N GLY A 200 20.70 13.63 -3.21
CA GLY A 200 20.48 14.87 -3.93
C GLY A 200 19.62 14.66 -5.18
N PRO A 201 19.15 15.76 -5.80
CA PRO A 201 18.29 15.69 -6.99
C PRO A 201 19.04 15.30 -8.27
N GLU A 202 20.37 15.28 -8.25
CA GLU A 202 21.22 14.93 -9.39
C GLU A 202 22.35 14.01 -8.94
N TYR A 203 22.61 12.95 -9.69
CA TYR A 203 23.73 12.04 -9.42
C TYR A 203 24.91 12.36 -10.35
N ALA A 204 26.12 12.36 -9.79
CA ALA A 204 27.36 12.59 -10.55
C ALA A 204 27.61 11.49 -11.60
N VAL A 205 27.16 10.26 -11.32
CA VAL A 205 27.19 9.12 -12.23
C VAL A 205 25.79 8.53 -12.26
N HIS A 206 25.21 8.47 -13.44
CA HIS A 206 23.85 7.94 -13.66
C HIS A 206 23.80 7.14 -14.97
N GLY A 207 22.80 6.27 -15.10
CA GLY A 207 22.58 5.40 -16.25
C GLY A 207 21.98 4.05 -15.87
N LYS A 208 21.47 3.32 -16.82
CA LYS A 208 20.69 2.04 -16.62
C LYS A 208 21.37 0.96 -15.73
N LYS A 209 22.64 1.10 -15.40
CA LYS A 209 23.41 0.12 -14.57
C LYS A 209 24.03 0.77 -13.34
N GLU A 210 23.82 2.04 -13.16
CA GLU A 210 24.35 2.79 -12.04
C GLU A 210 23.35 2.84 -10.88
N ALA A 211 23.82 3.28 -9.72
CA ALA A 211 22.95 3.48 -8.58
C ALA A 211 21.98 4.66 -8.85
N ASP A 212 20.72 4.47 -8.57
CA ASP A 212 19.62 5.38 -8.88
C ASP A 212 18.77 5.78 -7.66
N SER A 213 19.17 5.36 -6.46
CA SER A 213 18.34 5.51 -5.26
C SER A 213 19.14 5.87 -4.02
N THR A 214 18.47 6.45 -3.02
CA THR A 214 19.10 6.81 -1.73
C THR A 214 19.72 5.59 -1.05
N ILE A 215 19.01 4.44 -1.08
CA ILE A 215 19.56 3.13 -0.72
C ILE A 215 19.52 2.26 -1.97
N TYR A 216 20.66 2.01 -2.56
CA TYR A 216 20.81 1.15 -3.73
C TYR A 216 21.49 -0.17 -3.40
N SER A 217 20.98 -1.26 -3.97
CA SER A 217 21.58 -2.58 -3.78
C SER A 217 21.58 -3.43 -5.05
N THR A 218 22.72 -4.10 -5.31
CA THR A 218 22.80 -5.20 -6.28
C THR A 218 22.68 -6.58 -5.63
N ALA A 219 22.54 -6.62 -4.31
CA ALA A 219 22.36 -7.81 -3.49
C ALA A 219 20.95 -7.86 -2.90
N ASN A 220 20.56 -8.99 -2.32
CA ASN A 220 19.37 -9.06 -1.49
C ASN A 220 19.45 -8.05 -0.34
N LEU A 221 18.34 -7.38 -0.06
CA LEU A 221 18.27 -6.30 0.92
C LEU A 221 17.14 -6.56 1.93
N THR A 222 17.50 -6.53 3.21
CA THR A 222 16.53 -6.56 4.31
C THR A 222 16.58 -5.26 5.10
N LEU A 223 15.41 -4.65 5.35
CA LEU A 223 15.21 -3.55 6.28
C LEU A 223 14.50 -4.10 7.53
N ALA A 224 15.07 -3.88 8.71
CA ALA A 224 14.52 -4.37 9.98
C ALA A 224 14.92 -3.48 11.17
N GLY A 225 14.46 -3.86 12.35
CA GLY A 225 14.89 -3.26 13.62
C GLY A 225 13.75 -2.72 14.45
N ASP A 226 14.11 -2.05 15.58
CA ASP A 226 13.17 -1.49 16.55
C ASP A 226 13.29 0.04 16.65
N GLY A 227 14.04 0.67 15.77
CA GLY A 227 14.20 2.11 15.63
C GLY A 227 13.40 2.66 14.46
N THR A 228 13.67 3.93 14.14
CA THR A 228 13.07 4.64 13.01
C THR A 228 14.09 4.86 11.91
N LEU A 229 13.70 4.58 10.66
CA LEU A 229 14.44 4.91 9.45
C LEU A 229 13.63 5.89 8.61
N ASN A 230 14.15 7.09 8.43
CA ASN A 230 13.61 8.10 7.51
C ASN A 230 14.50 8.14 6.27
N VAL A 231 13.91 7.94 5.09
CA VAL A 231 14.62 7.97 3.82
C VAL A 231 13.95 8.97 2.88
N ALA A 232 14.73 9.93 2.40
CA ALA A 232 14.27 10.95 1.46
C ALA A 232 15.01 10.81 0.13
N GLY A 233 14.34 10.23 -0.86
CA GLY A 233 14.83 10.09 -2.24
C GLY A 233 14.41 11.31 -3.09
N LYS A 234 15.41 11.97 -3.66
CA LYS A 234 15.20 13.19 -4.48
C LYS A 234 15.57 13.00 -5.95
N PHE A 235 16.36 11.98 -6.27
CA PHE A 235 16.80 11.72 -7.64
C PHE A 235 15.80 10.83 -8.40
N ASP A 236 15.65 9.59 -7.96
CA ASP A 236 14.81 8.59 -8.62
C ASP A 236 14.09 7.76 -7.55
N GLU A 237 14.32 6.46 -7.45
CA GLU A 237 13.77 5.64 -6.38
C GLU A 237 14.37 5.99 -5.01
N THR A 238 13.68 5.64 -3.96
CA THR A 238 14.21 5.87 -2.60
C THR A 238 14.96 4.65 -2.08
N VAL A 239 14.37 3.47 -2.18
CA VAL A 239 15.02 2.18 -1.88
C VAL A 239 14.89 1.28 -3.09
N HIS A 240 16.01 0.91 -3.68
CA HIS A 240 16.03 0.03 -4.85
C HIS A 240 17.02 -1.13 -4.68
N THR A 241 16.56 -2.33 -4.94
CA THR A 241 17.45 -3.48 -5.12
C THR A 241 17.17 -4.20 -6.43
N THR A 242 18.25 -4.59 -7.13
CA THR A 242 18.14 -5.43 -8.34
C THR A 242 17.84 -6.92 -8.01
N LYS A 243 17.56 -7.21 -6.74
CA LYS A 243 17.21 -8.52 -6.19
C LYS A 243 15.93 -8.45 -5.36
N GLY A 244 15.82 -9.23 -4.30
CA GLY A 244 14.71 -9.20 -3.36
C GLY A 244 14.87 -8.14 -2.28
N LEU A 245 13.75 -7.45 -1.96
CA LEU A 245 13.61 -6.53 -0.85
C LEU A 245 12.67 -7.12 0.19
N VAL A 246 13.13 -7.18 1.45
CA VAL A 246 12.30 -7.57 2.59
C VAL A 246 12.24 -6.43 3.60
N VAL A 247 11.04 -6.09 4.07
CA VAL A 247 10.83 -5.23 5.24
C VAL A 247 10.30 -6.11 6.36
N ALA A 248 11.19 -6.48 7.28
CA ALA A 248 10.88 -7.44 8.34
C ALA A 248 10.35 -6.79 9.63
N GLY A 249 10.49 -5.46 9.78
CA GLY A 249 10.00 -4.73 10.96
C GLY A 249 10.58 -3.31 11.06
N GLY A 250 10.31 -2.65 12.19
CA GLY A 250 10.73 -1.28 12.47
C GLY A 250 9.73 -0.22 12.01
N ALA A 251 10.12 1.05 12.17
CA ALA A 251 9.38 2.18 11.64
C ALA A 251 10.11 2.75 10.41
N LEU A 252 9.52 2.61 9.23
CA LEU A 252 10.08 3.09 7.96
C LEU A 252 9.23 4.22 7.40
N ASN A 253 9.83 5.40 7.24
CA ASN A 253 9.22 6.55 6.60
C ASN A 253 9.98 6.88 5.31
N VAL A 254 9.30 6.84 4.19
CA VAL A 254 9.86 7.06 2.85
C VAL A 254 9.16 8.25 2.20
N ASN A 255 9.96 9.17 1.67
CA ASN A 255 9.49 10.22 0.79
C ASN A 255 10.29 10.13 -0.52
N SER A 256 9.62 9.93 -1.65
CA SER A 256 10.24 9.63 -2.93
C SER A 256 9.80 10.58 -4.02
N SER A 257 10.77 11.03 -4.82
CA SER A 257 10.49 11.78 -6.06
C SER A 257 9.96 10.90 -7.20
N LYS A 258 10.16 9.58 -7.10
CA LYS A 258 9.57 8.57 -8.01
C LYS A 258 9.02 7.38 -7.21
N THR A 259 9.61 6.18 -7.32
CA THR A 259 9.14 4.99 -6.62
C THR A 259 9.70 4.90 -5.21
N GLY A 260 8.85 4.58 -4.24
CA GLY A 260 9.23 4.48 -2.84
C GLY A 260 10.14 3.28 -2.54
N LEU A 261 9.63 2.07 -2.70
CA LEU A 261 10.34 0.81 -2.53
C LEU A 261 10.30 0.00 -3.82
N LYS A 262 11.46 -0.34 -4.37
CA LYS A 262 11.58 -1.13 -5.60
C LYS A 262 12.46 -2.37 -5.37
N GLY A 263 11.91 -3.54 -5.65
CA GLY A 263 12.65 -4.79 -5.71
C GLY A 263 12.50 -5.42 -7.09
N LYS A 264 13.61 -5.73 -7.80
CA LYS A 264 13.46 -6.38 -9.09
C LYS A 264 12.80 -7.77 -8.93
N ASP A 265 13.36 -8.61 -8.07
CA ASP A 265 12.90 -9.98 -7.93
C ASP A 265 11.60 -10.05 -7.11
N TYR A 266 11.52 -9.31 -6.01
CA TYR A 266 10.32 -9.19 -5.18
C TYR A 266 10.41 -8.07 -4.15
N VAL A 267 9.25 -7.68 -3.60
CA VAL A 267 9.12 -6.87 -2.39
C VAL A 267 8.22 -7.59 -1.39
N ASP A 268 8.72 -7.86 -0.18
CA ASP A 268 8.00 -8.57 0.88
C ASP A 268 7.91 -7.74 2.15
N ILE A 269 6.71 -7.28 2.49
CA ILE A 269 6.43 -6.55 3.73
C ILE A 269 5.91 -7.54 4.77
N GLN A 270 6.78 -7.97 5.68
CA GLN A 270 6.44 -8.95 6.71
C GLN A 270 5.91 -8.33 8.00
N GLY A 271 6.25 -7.05 8.26
CA GLY A 271 5.82 -6.39 9.48
C GLY A 271 6.34 -4.95 9.59
N GLY A 272 6.18 -4.36 10.78
CA GLY A 272 6.58 -2.99 11.06
C GLY A 272 5.50 -1.95 10.78
N THR A 273 5.88 -0.69 10.85
CA THR A 273 5.04 0.45 10.51
C THR A 273 5.66 1.18 9.33
N LEU A 274 5.00 1.16 8.19
CA LEU A 274 5.47 1.77 6.96
C LEU A 274 4.62 2.99 6.62
N ARG A 275 5.28 4.10 6.29
CA ARG A 275 4.66 5.28 5.69
C ARG A 275 5.45 5.66 4.46
N ILE A 276 4.81 5.59 3.31
CA ILE A 276 5.44 5.86 2.02
C ILE A 276 4.63 6.92 1.29
N GLU A 277 5.30 8.00 0.92
CA GLU A 277 4.80 9.01 0.00
C GLU A 277 5.71 9.03 -1.22
N ALA A 278 5.17 8.72 -2.39
CA ALA A 278 5.90 8.58 -3.65
C ALA A 278 5.20 9.33 -4.78
N ALA A 279 5.98 9.96 -5.65
CA ALA A 279 5.43 10.64 -6.82
C ALA A 279 5.01 9.68 -7.95
N LYS A 280 5.50 8.44 -7.92
CA LYS A 280 5.10 7.29 -8.75
C LYS A 280 4.59 6.17 -7.84
N ASP A 281 4.92 4.91 -8.13
CA ASP A 281 4.49 3.78 -7.32
C ASP A 281 5.04 3.86 -5.89
N ALA A 282 4.22 3.55 -4.89
CA ALA A 282 4.76 3.48 -3.53
C ALA A 282 5.60 2.21 -3.32
N ILE A 283 5.16 1.07 -3.85
CA ILE A 283 5.88 -0.22 -3.81
C ILE A 283 5.82 -0.87 -5.19
N LYS A 284 6.98 -1.32 -5.72
CA LYS A 284 7.06 -1.93 -7.06
C LYS A 284 7.95 -3.17 -7.11
N ALA A 285 7.47 -4.23 -7.78
CA ALA A 285 8.25 -5.44 -8.11
C ALA A 285 8.24 -5.67 -9.62
N THR A 286 9.42 -5.89 -10.27
CA THR A 286 9.54 -5.69 -11.72
C THR A 286 10.08 -6.87 -12.53
N ASN A 287 10.36 -8.05 -11.93
CA ASN A 287 10.94 -9.16 -12.68
C ASN A 287 9.88 -9.91 -13.50
N THR A 288 9.95 -9.78 -14.82
CA THR A 288 9.15 -10.57 -15.78
C THR A 288 9.96 -11.68 -16.45
N GLU A 289 11.29 -11.69 -16.29
CA GLU A 289 12.20 -12.59 -17.01
C GLU A 289 12.23 -14.00 -16.41
N LYS A 290 12.00 -14.11 -15.08
CA LYS A 290 12.13 -15.37 -14.35
C LYS A 290 10.79 -15.76 -13.71
N GLN A 291 10.35 -16.98 -13.98
CA GLN A 291 9.19 -17.55 -13.32
C GLN A 291 9.36 -17.56 -11.78
N GLY A 292 8.29 -17.27 -11.05
CA GLY A 292 8.30 -17.20 -9.59
C GLY A 292 8.90 -15.92 -8.99
N LEU A 293 9.32 -14.96 -9.82
CA LEU A 293 9.79 -13.64 -9.39
C LEU A 293 8.85 -12.53 -9.91
N GLY A 294 9.11 -11.28 -9.56
CA GLY A 294 8.29 -10.13 -9.93
C GLY A 294 7.02 -9.99 -9.08
N TRP A 295 7.08 -10.41 -7.82
CA TRP A 295 5.94 -10.38 -6.91
C TRP A 295 6.11 -9.38 -5.77
N ALA A 296 4.99 -8.84 -5.31
CA ALA A 296 4.90 -8.03 -4.10
C ALA A 296 3.96 -8.69 -3.10
N ARG A 297 4.30 -8.64 -1.80
CA ARG A 297 3.50 -9.23 -0.74
C ARG A 297 3.42 -8.33 0.48
N VAL A 298 2.21 -8.22 1.05
CA VAL A 298 1.99 -7.67 2.40
C VAL A 298 1.51 -8.82 3.28
N ALA A 299 2.39 -9.25 4.18
CA ALA A 299 2.12 -10.38 5.09
C ALA A 299 1.79 -9.93 6.51
N GLY A 300 1.96 -8.64 6.83
CA GLY A 300 1.66 -8.09 8.15
C GLY A 300 2.04 -6.61 8.30
N GLY A 301 1.96 -6.10 9.53
CA GLY A 301 2.30 -4.71 9.85
C GLY A 301 1.17 -3.70 9.65
N ASP A 302 1.49 -2.42 9.80
CA ASP A 302 0.61 -1.27 9.49
C ASP A 302 1.26 -0.44 8.39
N THR A 303 0.74 -0.54 7.17
CA THR A 303 1.28 0.09 5.96
C THR A 303 0.34 1.18 5.48
N VAL A 304 0.86 2.40 5.36
CA VAL A 304 0.14 3.57 4.83
C VAL A 304 0.89 4.09 3.62
N LEU A 305 0.22 4.13 2.48
CA LEU A 305 0.78 4.53 1.20
C LEU A 305 0.05 5.73 0.63
N ARG A 306 0.79 6.62 -0.01
CA ARG A 306 0.31 7.65 -0.92
C ARG A 306 1.19 7.62 -2.15
N ALA A 307 0.60 7.43 -3.31
CA ALA A 307 1.29 7.28 -4.59
C ALA A 307 0.72 8.24 -5.63
N GLY A 308 1.56 8.71 -6.53
CA GLY A 308 1.11 9.47 -7.69
C GLY A 308 0.71 8.55 -8.87
N ASP A 309 1.10 7.27 -8.81
CA ASP A 309 0.72 6.21 -9.74
C ASP A 309 0.11 5.07 -8.91
N ASP A 310 0.72 3.89 -8.80
CA ASP A 310 0.13 2.76 -8.11
C ASP A 310 0.51 2.69 -6.62
N GLY A 311 -0.46 2.32 -5.80
CA GLY A 311 -0.18 2.04 -4.39
C GLY A 311 0.81 0.89 -4.24
N ILE A 312 0.51 -0.27 -4.83
CA ILE A 312 1.42 -1.42 -4.94
C ILE A 312 1.30 -2.02 -6.34
N LYS A 313 2.43 -2.11 -7.04
CA LYS A 313 2.52 -2.73 -8.36
C LYS A 313 3.45 -3.94 -8.36
N ALA A 314 2.97 -5.06 -8.86
CA ALA A 314 3.78 -6.24 -9.10
C ALA A 314 3.57 -6.70 -10.54
N LEU A 315 4.63 -6.74 -11.34
CA LEU A 315 4.46 -7.14 -12.75
C LEU A 315 4.00 -8.60 -12.92
N ARG A 316 4.03 -9.41 -11.85
CA ARG A 316 3.43 -10.74 -11.83
C ARG A 316 2.38 -10.88 -10.75
N THR A 317 2.76 -11.19 -9.53
CA THR A 317 1.80 -11.51 -8.48
C THR A 317 1.86 -10.53 -7.33
N LEU A 318 0.70 -10.04 -6.93
CA LEU A 318 0.51 -9.25 -5.74
C LEU A 318 -0.30 -10.07 -4.72
N GLU A 319 0.19 -10.15 -3.48
CA GLU A 319 -0.48 -10.89 -2.41
C GLU A 319 -0.70 -10.04 -1.16
N ILE A 320 -1.92 -10.01 -0.64
CA ILE A 320 -2.26 -9.46 0.68
C ILE A 320 -2.65 -10.63 1.58
N LEU A 321 -1.78 -10.97 2.53
CA LEU A 321 -2.01 -12.11 3.43
C LEU A 321 -2.60 -11.69 4.77
N ASP A 322 -2.10 -10.59 5.34
CA ASP A 322 -2.51 -10.09 6.67
C ASP A 322 -2.04 -8.64 6.84
N GLY A 323 -2.32 -8.06 8.01
CA GLY A 323 -1.92 -6.71 8.37
C GLY A 323 -2.98 -5.66 8.08
N LYS A 324 -2.56 -4.42 8.19
CA LYS A 324 -3.39 -3.27 7.84
C LYS A 324 -2.72 -2.50 6.71
N LEU A 325 -3.39 -2.46 5.57
CA LEU A 325 -2.97 -1.69 4.40
C LEU A 325 -3.94 -0.51 4.20
N THR A 326 -3.41 0.70 4.14
CA THR A 326 -4.18 1.89 3.81
C THR A 326 -3.49 2.61 2.66
N ILE A 327 -4.14 2.68 1.51
CA ILE A 327 -3.73 3.53 0.39
C ILE A 327 -4.59 4.79 0.48
N GLU A 328 -3.95 5.89 0.89
CA GLU A 328 -4.64 7.17 1.13
C GLU A 328 -4.96 7.91 -0.15
N GLY A 329 -4.30 7.57 -1.24
CA GLY A 329 -4.50 8.11 -2.58
C GLY A 329 -3.50 7.54 -3.57
N SER A 330 -3.98 7.18 -4.77
CA SER A 330 -3.21 6.66 -5.91
C SER A 330 -4.01 6.82 -7.20
N GLU A 331 -3.41 6.58 -8.35
CA GLU A 331 -4.18 6.33 -9.57
C GLU A 331 -4.83 4.96 -9.46
N GLU A 332 -4.08 3.88 -9.38
CA GLU A 332 -4.57 2.53 -9.10
C GLU A 332 -4.14 2.08 -7.70
N GLY A 333 -5.01 1.34 -7.01
CA GLY A 333 -4.69 0.90 -5.66
C GLY A 333 -3.68 -0.24 -5.63
N LEU A 334 -4.06 -1.37 -6.21
CA LEU A 334 -3.25 -2.60 -6.34
C LEU A 334 -3.24 -3.01 -7.79
N GLU A 335 -2.05 -3.17 -8.39
CA GLU A 335 -1.91 -3.63 -9.77
C GLU A 335 -1.01 -4.87 -9.85
N GLY A 336 -1.42 -5.86 -10.68
CA GLY A 336 -0.61 -7.04 -10.97
C GLY A 336 -1.25 -7.96 -12.00
N GLN A 337 -0.47 -8.90 -12.55
CA GLN A 337 -1.05 -9.94 -13.39
C GLN A 337 -2.02 -10.82 -12.59
N TYR A 338 -1.62 -11.21 -11.39
CA TYR A 338 -2.42 -11.98 -10.45
C TYR A 338 -2.50 -11.23 -9.14
N VAL A 339 -3.68 -10.83 -8.70
CA VAL A 339 -3.89 -10.16 -7.42
C VAL A 339 -4.65 -11.10 -6.48
N ASN A 340 -4.01 -11.48 -5.36
CA ASN A 340 -4.54 -12.43 -4.40
C ASN A 340 -4.72 -11.75 -3.04
N ILE A 341 -5.95 -11.74 -2.51
CA ILE A 341 -6.28 -11.18 -1.20
C ILE A 341 -6.78 -12.32 -0.32
N HIS A 342 -5.97 -12.69 0.68
CA HIS A 342 -6.23 -13.81 1.57
C HIS A 342 -6.63 -13.37 2.98
N GLY A 343 -6.31 -12.14 3.38
CA GLY A 343 -6.54 -11.68 4.75
C GLY A 343 -6.28 -10.19 4.94
N GLY A 344 -6.17 -9.79 6.21
CA GLY A 344 -5.88 -8.41 6.59
C GLY A 344 -7.06 -7.44 6.46
N ASN A 345 -6.75 -6.15 6.67
CA ASN A 345 -7.70 -5.06 6.51
C ASN A 345 -7.13 -4.05 5.50
N THR A 346 -7.76 -3.96 4.34
CA THR A 346 -7.31 -3.11 3.23
C THR A 346 -8.32 -1.99 3.00
N LEU A 347 -7.83 -0.75 3.02
CA LEU A 347 -8.57 0.44 2.61
C LEU A 347 -7.83 1.11 1.46
N ILE A 348 -8.51 1.29 0.34
CA ILE A 348 -7.97 1.94 -0.85
C ILE A 348 -8.83 3.15 -1.21
N ASN A 349 -8.15 4.28 -1.45
CA ASN A 349 -8.73 5.43 -2.13
C ASN A 349 -7.92 5.63 -3.42
N SER A 350 -8.54 5.43 -4.57
CA SER A 350 -7.93 5.60 -5.88
C SER A 350 -8.71 6.57 -6.75
N ASN A 351 -7.99 7.26 -7.64
CA ASN A 351 -8.63 8.13 -8.63
C ASN A 351 -9.18 7.33 -9.81
N ASN A 352 -8.51 6.23 -10.12
CA ASN A 352 -8.87 5.24 -11.14
C ASN A 352 -9.33 3.96 -10.42
N ASP A 353 -8.74 2.81 -10.73
CA ASP A 353 -9.21 1.51 -10.26
C ASP A 353 -8.75 1.18 -8.83
N GLY A 354 -9.60 0.45 -8.11
CA GLY A 354 -9.25 -0.03 -6.78
C GLY A 354 -8.21 -1.15 -6.83
N VAL A 355 -8.50 -2.15 -7.63
CA VAL A 355 -7.64 -3.32 -7.89
C VAL A 355 -7.69 -3.64 -9.37
N ASN A 356 -6.52 -3.66 -10.03
CA ASN A 356 -6.40 -3.94 -11.45
C ASN A 356 -5.55 -5.20 -11.70
N ALA A 357 -6.12 -6.21 -12.35
CA ALA A 357 -5.37 -7.37 -12.82
C ALA A 357 -5.13 -7.27 -14.34
N SER A 358 -3.92 -6.86 -14.69
CA SER A 358 -3.53 -6.54 -16.07
C SER A 358 -2.16 -7.08 -16.47
N LEU A 359 -1.88 -7.09 -17.77
CA LEU A 359 -0.55 -7.35 -18.35
C LEU A 359 0.06 -6.08 -18.95
N LYS A 360 -0.42 -4.91 -18.55
CA LYS A 360 -0.14 -3.61 -19.18
C LYS A 360 1.36 -3.38 -19.42
N ASP A 361 2.19 -3.59 -18.40
CA ASP A 361 3.62 -3.32 -18.46
C ASP A 361 4.49 -4.53 -18.88
N GLN A 362 3.87 -5.64 -19.23
CA GLN A 362 4.59 -6.86 -19.61
C GLN A 362 4.70 -7.05 -21.13
N LEU A 363 3.98 -6.25 -21.91
CA LEU A 363 3.96 -6.35 -23.36
C LEU A 363 5.04 -5.45 -23.98
N PRO A 364 5.71 -5.89 -25.08
CA PRO A 364 6.84 -5.17 -25.65
C PRO A 364 6.57 -3.70 -26.01
N ASN A 365 5.32 -3.39 -26.38
CA ASN A 365 4.93 -2.02 -26.74
C ASN A 365 4.73 -1.12 -25.51
N ASP A 366 4.48 -1.69 -24.34
CA ASP A 366 4.25 -0.93 -23.12
C ASP A 366 5.58 -0.57 -22.45
N GLN A 367 6.57 -1.47 -22.52
CA GLN A 367 7.95 -1.18 -22.06
C GLN A 367 8.62 -0.07 -22.86
N GLU A 368 8.34 0.03 -24.18
CA GLU A 368 8.83 1.14 -25.00
C GLU A 368 8.19 2.48 -24.64
N TYR A 369 6.94 2.45 -24.18
CA TYR A 369 6.20 3.65 -23.75
C TYR A 369 6.67 4.15 -22.36
N GLU A 370 6.87 3.25 -21.41
CA GLU A 370 7.41 3.58 -20.08
C GLU A 370 8.88 4.05 -20.15
N ASP A 371 9.73 3.38 -20.95
CA ASP A 371 11.11 3.80 -21.22
C ASP A 371 11.18 5.20 -21.88
N GLN A 372 10.17 5.59 -22.66
CA GLN A 372 10.09 6.94 -23.27
C GLN A 372 9.50 7.98 -22.30
N LYS A 373 8.63 7.56 -21.39
CA LYS A 373 8.04 8.43 -20.38
C LYS A 373 9.05 8.76 -19.27
N GLU A 374 9.91 7.81 -18.90
CA GLU A 374 10.98 8.01 -17.92
C GLU A 374 12.07 9.00 -18.42
N ASP A 375 12.25 9.17 -19.74
CA ASP A 375 13.25 10.06 -20.33
C ASP A 375 12.72 11.46 -20.71
N SER A 376 11.41 11.74 -20.53
CA SER A 376 10.82 13.02 -20.89
C SER A 376 10.50 13.87 -19.65
N ASP A 377 11.37 14.83 -19.34
CA ASP A 377 11.16 15.94 -18.39
C ASP A 377 10.06 16.95 -18.84
N GLN A 378 9.03 16.53 -19.56
CA GLN A 378 7.94 17.41 -19.95
C GLN A 378 6.75 17.24 -19.01
N PRO A 379 6.23 18.34 -18.43
CA PRO A 379 5.00 18.27 -17.68
C PRO A 379 3.85 17.84 -18.60
N ASP A 380 3.10 16.89 -18.16
CA ASP A 380 1.97 16.25 -18.82
C ASP A 380 1.02 17.29 -19.47
N ALA A 381 1.20 17.52 -20.74
CA ALA A 381 0.16 18.08 -21.59
C ALA A 381 -0.43 16.88 -22.33
N SER A 382 -1.44 16.27 -21.73
CA SER A 382 -2.20 15.21 -22.37
C SER A 382 -2.56 15.58 -23.81
N PRO A 383 -2.07 14.84 -24.78
CA PRO A 383 -2.91 14.49 -25.89
C PRO A 383 -3.29 13.01 -25.72
N SER A 384 -4.56 12.75 -25.57
CA SER A 384 -5.16 11.48 -25.95
C SER A 384 -4.79 11.18 -27.40
N VAL A 385 -3.58 10.68 -27.64
CA VAL A 385 -3.19 10.08 -28.89
C VAL A 385 -3.30 8.57 -28.68
N ALA A 386 -4.43 8.03 -29.13
CA ALA A 386 -4.55 6.63 -29.45
C ALA A 386 -3.47 6.27 -30.48
N LEU A 387 -2.29 5.86 -30.00
CA LEU A 387 -1.22 5.26 -30.79
C LEU A 387 -1.07 3.81 -30.36
N GLY A 388 -1.67 2.95 -31.11
CA GLY A 388 -1.71 1.51 -30.95
C GLY A 388 -3.13 1.07 -31.24
N GLY A 389 -3.32 0.16 -32.18
CA GLY A 389 -4.65 -0.34 -32.51
C GLY A 389 -5.36 -0.72 -31.22
N ALA A 390 -6.59 -0.26 -31.05
CA ALA A 390 -7.44 -0.58 -29.92
C ALA A 390 -7.30 -2.09 -29.66
N ARG A 391 -6.66 -2.46 -28.51
CA ARG A 391 -6.81 -3.81 -27.99
C ARG A 391 -8.30 -4.01 -27.80
N ASP A 392 -8.79 -5.16 -28.21
CA ASP A 392 -10.14 -5.55 -27.84
C ASP A 392 -10.15 -5.64 -26.30
N THR A 393 -10.64 -4.59 -25.64
CA THR A 393 -10.71 -4.49 -24.18
C THR A 393 -11.62 -5.56 -23.57
N THR A 394 -12.24 -6.39 -24.39
CA THR A 394 -13.10 -7.51 -24.00
C THR A 394 -12.38 -8.87 -24.13
N GLU A 395 -11.13 -8.93 -24.59
CA GLU A 395 -10.36 -10.17 -24.67
C GLU A 395 -10.03 -10.68 -23.26
N VAL A 396 -10.38 -11.95 -23.01
CA VAL A 396 -10.02 -12.63 -21.75
C VAL A 396 -8.57 -13.08 -21.83
N ILE A 397 -7.70 -12.48 -21.01
CA ILE A 397 -6.28 -12.83 -20.95
C ILE A 397 -5.94 -13.53 -19.63
N ASP A 398 -4.68 -13.96 -19.46
CA ASP A 398 -4.23 -14.69 -18.27
C ASP A 398 -3.94 -13.74 -17.09
N THR A 399 -5.00 -13.12 -16.59
CA THR A 399 -5.01 -12.30 -15.39
C THR A 399 -6.11 -12.73 -14.43
N VAL A 400 -5.91 -12.54 -13.14
CA VAL A 400 -6.88 -13.01 -12.14
C VAL A 400 -6.88 -12.12 -10.92
N ILE A 401 -8.07 -11.82 -10.40
CA ILE A 401 -8.28 -11.35 -9.02
C ILE A 401 -8.87 -12.50 -8.21
N ASN A 402 -8.19 -12.88 -7.11
CA ASN A 402 -8.67 -13.85 -6.13
C ASN A 402 -8.87 -13.18 -4.78
N MET A 403 -10.06 -13.23 -4.22
CA MET A 403 -10.31 -12.87 -2.83
C MET A 403 -10.80 -14.08 -2.06
N THR A 404 -9.98 -14.58 -1.14
CA THR A 404 -10.31 -15.77 -0.32
C THR A 404 -10.55 -15.42 1.14
N GLY A 405 -10.33 -14.15 1.53
CA GLY A 405 -10.51 -13.66 2.89
C GLY A 405 -10.18 -12.17 3.02
N GLY A 406 -10.11 -11.69 4.25
CA GLY A 406 -9.83 -10.30 4.58
C GLY A 406 -11.05 -9.36 4.51
N ASN A 407 -10.81 -8.10 4.85
CA ASN A 407 -11.79 -7.03 4.75
C ASN A 407 -11.23 -5.96 3.81
N VAL A 408 -11.87 -5.78 2.66
CA VAL A 408 -11.44 -4.84 1.63
C VAL A 408 -12.49 -3.75 1.49
N THR A 409 -12.06 -2.50 1.61
CA THR A 409 -12.89 -1.33 1.32
C THR A 409 -12.22 -0.51 0.24
N LEU A 410 -12.94 -0.27 -0.84
CA LEU A 410 -12.50 0.50 -1.99
C LEU A 410 -13.34 1.77 -2.09
N ASN A 411 -12.70 2.92 -2.27
CA ASN A 411 -13.29 4.19 -2.65
C ASN A 411 -12.63 4.59 -3.97
N VAL A 412 -13.34 4.45 -5.07
CA VAL A 412 -12.76 4.46 -6.41
C VAL A 412 -13.36 5.53 -7.30
N GLY A 413 -12.55 6.04 -8.22
CA GLY A 413 -12.98 6.95 -9.27
C GLY A 413 -13.47 6.23 -10.53
N ALA A 414 -12.85 5.09 -10.85
CA ALA A 414 -13.22 4.19 -11.95
C ALA A 414 -13.61 2.81 -11.40
N ASP A 415 -13.09 1.70 -11.95
CA ASP A 415 -13.55 0.37 -11.57
C ASP A 415 -13.10 -0.04 -10.16
N GLY A 416 -13.96 -0.76 -9.46
CA GLY A 416 -13.62 -1.24 -8.13
C GLY A 416 -12.62 -2.38 -8.18
N MET A 417 -13.00 -3.45 -8.83
CA MET A 417 -12.19 -4.60 -9.19
C MET A 417 -12.22 -4.71 -10.71
N ASP A 418 -11.09 -4.55 -11.38
CA ASP A 418 -10.93 -4.70 -12.84
C ASP A 418 -10.01 -5.87 -13.15
N SER A 419 -10.48 -6.83 -13.91
CA SER A 419 -9.63 -7.91 -14.39
C SER A 419 -9.78 -8.10 -15.90
N ASN A 420 -8.71 -7.97 -16.62
CA ASN A 420 -8.72 -8.39 -18.02
C ASN A 420 -8.89 -9.93 -18.20
N GLY A 421 -9.01 -10.67 -17.12
CA GLY A 421 -9.25 -12.11 -17.05
C GLY A 421 -10.44 -12.47 -16.18
N HIS A 422 -10.21 -13.26 -15.13
CA HIS A 422 -11.23 -13.83 -14.27
C HIS A 422 -11.20 -13.26 -12.86
N GLU A 423 -12.33 -13.33 -12.16
CA GLU A 423 -12.44 -12.92 -10.75
C GLU A 423 -13.08 -14.02 -9.90
N PHE A 424 -12.47 -14.28 -8.73
CA PHE A 424 -12.90 -15.31 -7.80
C PHE A 424 -13.06 -14.74 -6.39
N TYR A 425 -14.26 -14.71 -5.86
CA TYR A 425 -14.61 -14.27 -4.53
C TYR A 425 -15.06 -15.47 -3.71
N THR A 426 -14.12 -16.11 -3.00
CA THR A 426 -14.39 -17.35 -2.27
C THR A 426 -14.45 -17.16 -0.76
N GLY A 427 -14.22 -15.94 -0.27
CA GLY A 427 -14.36 -15.56 1.14
C GLY A 427 -14.03 -14.08 1.37
N GLY A 428 -14.19 -13.62 2.61
CA GLY A 428 -13.92 -12.25 3.01
C GLY A 428 -15.09 -11.29 2.83
N GLU A 429 -14.83 -10.02 3.13
CA GLU A 429 -15.81 -8.92 3.01
C GLU A 429 -15.28 -7.84 2.07
N LEU A 430 -15.98 -7.60 0.96
CA LEU A 430 -15.68 -6.58 -0.04
C LEU A 430 -16.74 -5.49 0.02
N LEU A 431 -16.31 -4.26 0.22
CA LEU A 431 -17.13 -3.06 0.15
C LEU A 431 -16.56 -2.10 -0.88
N ILE A 432 -17.35 -1.74 -1.90
CA ILE A 432 -16.94 -0.80 -2.94
C ILE A 432 -17.86 0.44 -2.91
N ASN A 433 -17.25 1.60 -2.88
CA ASN A 433 -17.89 2.91 -3.01
C ASN A 433 -17.43 3.57 -4.31
N GLY A 434 -18.26 3.50 -5.32
CA GLY A 434 -17.96 3.94 -6.70
C GLY A 434 -18.13 2.79 -7.70
N PRO A 435 -17.86 3.03 -8.99
CA PRO A 435 -17.71 4.34 -9.61
C PRO A 435 -18.99 5.19 -9.56
N GLN A 436 -18.88 6.48 -9.88
CA GLN A 436 -20.04 7.38 -9.86
C GLN A 436 -20.60 7.66 -11.27
N ASP A 437 -19.85 7.32 -12.30
CA ASP A 437 -20.27 7.45 -13.70
C ASP A 437 -20.88 6.14 -14.22
N ASP A 438 -21.34 6.17 -15.47
CA ASP A 438 -21.97 5.03 -16.14
C ASP A 438 -21.00 4.28 -17.09
N ALA A 439 -19.70 4.63 -17.09
CA ALA A 439 -18.69 4.06 -17.97
C ALA A 439 -17.84 2.98 -17.28
N ASN A 440 -17.85 2.97 -15.95
CA ASN A 440 -17.07 2.09 -15.11
C ASN A 440 -17.98 1.26 -14.19
N ASP A 441 -17.52 0.09 -13.75
CA ASP A 441 -18.27 -0.85 -12.95
C ASP A 441 -17.59 -1.15 -11.60
N PRO A 442 -18.34 -1.40 -10.51
CA PRO A 442 -17.75 -1.83 -9.24
C PRO A 442 -16.96 -3.14 -9.34
N ILE A 443 -17.33 -4.01 -10.29
CA ILE A 443 -16.66 -5.28 -10.57
C ILE A 443 -16.73 -5.49 -12.09
N ASP A 444 -15.57 -5.48 -12.77
CA ASP A 444 -15.46 -5.54 -14.24
C ASP A 444 -14.44 -6.58 -14.75
N PRO A 445 -14.75 -7.88 -14.74
CA PRO A 445 -13.89 -8.88 -15.40
C PRO A 445 -14.19 -9.00 -16.88
N ASN A 446 -13.18 -9.21 -17.70
CA ASN A 446 -13.35 -9.67 -19.07
C ASN A 446 -13.80 -11.15 -19.14
N GLY A 447 -13.44 -11.95 -18.13
CA GLY A 447 -13.75 -13.37 -18.01
C GLY A 447 -14.93 -13.69 -17.10
N ASP A 448 -14.86 -14.82 -16.41
CA ASP A 448 -15.91 -15.31 -15.51
C ASP A 448 -15.78 -14.68 -14.14
N ILE A 449 -16.93 -14.47 -13.47
CA ILE A 449 -16.99 -14.16 -12.04
C ILE A 449 -17.43 -15.41 -11.28
N THR A 450 -16.72 -15.78 -10.23
CA THR A 450 -17.14 -16.83 -9.30
C THR A 450 -17.33 -16.26 -7.90
N VAL A 451 -18.50 -16.43 -7.31
CA VAL A 451 -18.81 -15.99 -5.92
C VAL A 451 -19.24 -17.18 -5.10
N SER A 452 -18.49 -17.52 -4.04
CA SER A 452 -18.90 -18.58 -3.11
C SER A 452 -19.79 -18.05 -1.97
N ASN A 453 -20.37 -18.98 -1.20
CA ASN A 453 -21.24 -18.64 -0.09
C ASN A 453 -20.55 -17.92 1.08
N ASP A 454 -19.24 -18.04 1.18
CA ASP A 454 -18.44 -17.43 2.26
C ASP A 454 -17.99 -15.99 1.92
N ALA A 455 -18.18 -15.56 0.68
CA ALA A 455 -17.92 -14.18 0.28
C ALA A 455 -19.09 -13.27 0.66
N LYS A 456 -18.75 -12.07 1.13
CA LYS A 456 -19.69 -11.00 1.45
C LYS A 456 -19.34 -9.79 0.61
N ILE A 457 -20.23 -9.45 -0.32
CA ILE A 457 -20.01 -8.35 -1.27
C ILE A 457 -21.10 -7.29 -1.08
N SER A 458 -20.68 -6.05 -0.98
CA SER A 458 -21.57 -4.89 -0.95
C SER A 458 -20.96 -3.76 -1.77
N PHE A 459 -21.75 -3.13 -2.62
CA PHE A 459 -21.27 -1.95 -3.32
C PHE A 459 -22.39 -0.96 -3.63
N GLY A 460 -22.01 0.27 -3.93
CA GLY A 460 -22.89 1.31 -4.42
C GLY A 460 -22.17 2.24 -5.37
N GLY A 461 -22.78 2.48 -6.52
CA GLY A 461 -22.20 3.28 -7.59
C GLY A 461 -23.22 3.92 -8.52
N GLY A 462 -22.73 4.54 -9.59
CA GLY A 462 -23.54 5.22 -10.61
C GLY A 462 -23.94 4.32 -11.78
N GLY A 463 -23.12 3.32 -12.12
CA GLY A 463 -23.26 2.46 -13.29
C GLY A 463 -24.54 1.64 -13.32
N VAL A 464 -25.08 1.40 -14.51
CA VAL A 464 -26.35 0.69 -14.73
C VAL A 464 -26.12 -0.77 -15.16
N GLU A 465 -24.92 -1.10 -15.63
CA GLU A 465 -24.61 -2.38 -16.29
C GLU A 465 -23.95 -3.42 -15.38
N LEU A 466 -24.30 -3.40 -14.12
CA LEU A 466 -23.79 -4.35 -13.14
C LEU A 466 -24.18 -5.79 -13.50
N PHE A 467 -23.16 -6.65 -13.65
CA PHE A 467 -23.29 -8.07 -13.93
C PHE A 467 -23.99 -8.43 -15.23
N LYS A 468 -23.33 -8.16 -16.33
CA LYS A 468 -23.70 -8.75 -17.64
C LYS A 468 -23.32 -10.24 -17.74
N ARG A 469 -22.60 -10.77 -16.74
CA ARG A 469 -22.01 -12.10 -16.77
C ARG A 469 -22.60 -13.00 -15.68
N PRO A 470 -22.76 -14.30 -15.93
CA PRO A 470 -23.27 -15.22 -14.95
C PRO A 470 -22.28 -15.33 -13.78
N ILE A 471 -22.81 -15.19 -12.55
CA ILE A 471 -22.08 -15.54 -11.33
C ILE A 471 -22.25 -17.05 -11.14
N ASP A 472 -21.17 -17.80 -11.33
CA ASP A 472 -21.21 -19.25 -11.18
C ASP A 472 -21.02 -19.68 -9.73
N ASP A 473 -21.68 -20.78 -9.32
CA ASP A 473 -21.52 -21.55 -8.07
C ASP A 473 -22.03 -20.96 -6.75
N SER A 474 -22.64 -19.77 -6.69
CA SER A 474 -23.22 -19.28 -5.43
C SER A 474 -24.65 -19.80 -5.21
N THR A 475 -24.93 -20.37 -4.04
CA THR A 475 -26.31 -20.58 -3.55
C THR A 475 -26.86 -19.32 -2.88
N ASN A 476 -26.04 -18.32 -2.61
CA ASN A 476 -26.48 -17.02 -2.12
C ASN A 476 -27.36 -16.35 -3.16
N GLY A 477 -28.41 -15.70 -2.70
CA GLY A 477 -29.09 -14.70 -3.49
C GLY A 477 -28.28 -13.40 -3.52
N TYR A 478 -28.72 -12.49 -4.35
CA TYR A 478 -28.27 -11.10 -4.31
C TYR A 478 -29.47 -10.15 -4.34
N LEU A 479 -29.29 -8.99 -3.76
CA LEU A 479 -30.23 -7.88 -3.87
C LEU A 479 -29.56 -6.79 -4.70
N ARG A 480 -30.13 -6.51 -5.84
CA ARG A 480 -29.77 -5.36 -6.68
C ARG A 480 -30.89 -4.34 -6.60
N ILE A 481 -30.58 -3.17 -6.09
CA ILE A 481 -31.54 -2.10 -5.89
C ILE A 481 -31.07 -0.93 -6.74
N ALA A 482 -31.85 -0.61 -7.78
CA ALA A 482 -31.68 0.59 -8.56
C ALA A 482 -32.79 1.58 -8.21
N ASP A 483 -32.46 2.85 -8.03
CA ASP A 483 -33.42 3.94 -7.86
C ASP A 483 -33.35 4.83 -9.10
N ASN A 484 -34.50 5.30 -9.56
CA ASN A 484 -34.57 6.32 -10.61
C ASN A 484 -33.96 7.65 -10.16
N ASP A 485 -33.97 7.88 -8.82
CA ASP A 485 -33.27 8.96 -8.15
C ASP A 485 -32.04 8.40 -7.44
N THR A 486 -31.07 9.23 -7.16
CA THR A 486 -29.88 8.83 -6.40
C THR A 486 -30.19 8.58 -4.93
N PHE A 487 -29.53 7.58 -4.32
CA PHE A 487 -29.54 7.41 -2.88
C PHE A 487 -28.85 8.61 -2.21
N PRO A 488 -29.48 9.24 -1.20
CA PRO A 488 -28.93 10.46 -0.60
C PRO A 488 -27.64 10.19 0.17
N GLN A 489 -26.60 10.98 -0.13
CA GLN A 489 -25.35 10.95 0.63
C GLN A 489 -25.61 11.23 2.13
N GLY A 490 -24.91 10.53 3.01
CA GLY A 490 -25.05 10.65 4.46
C GLY A 490 -26.11 9.72 5.05
N GLN A 491 -26.76 8.90 4.24
CA GLN A 491 -27.75 7.91 4.64
C GLN A 491 -27.22 6.49 4.50
N SER A 492 -27.96 5.50 5.00
CA SER A 492 -27.62 4.09 4.81
C SER A 492 -28.80 3.31 4.25
N VAL A 493 -28.50 2.37 3.35
CA VAL A 493 -29.44 1.42 2.78
C VAL A 493 -29.38 0.14 3.59
N GLN A 494 -30.48 -0.29 4.18
CA GLN A 494 -30.56 -1.49 5.00
C GLN A 494 -31.53 -2.51 4.38
N ALA A 495 -31.07 -3.76 4.20
CA ALA A 495 -31.93 -4.88 3.80
C ALA A 495 -32.33 -5.68 5.03
N VAL A 496 -33.63 -5.93 5.18
CA VAL A 496 -34.24 -6.59 6.34
C VAL A 496 -34.98 -7.84 5.89
N ASP A 497 -34.75 -8.94 6.57
CA ASP A 497 -35.43 -10.22 6.32
C ASP A 497 -36.86 -10.26 6.91
N SER A 498 -37.59 -11.35 6.66
CA SER A 498 -38.94 -11.57 7.18
C SER A 498 -39.03 -11.69 8.72
N ALA A 499 -37.89 -11.89 9.40
CA ALA A 499 -37.80 -11.92 10.87
C ALA A 499 -37.51 -10.53 11.46
N GLY A 500 -37.34 -9.50 10.63
CA GLY A 500 -37.02 -8.13 11.04
C GLY A 500 -35.54 -7.90 11.35
N GLN A 501 -34.65 -8.80 10.92
CA GLN A 501 -33.21 -8.67 11.10
C GLN A 501 -32.59 -7.93 9.91
N VAL A 502 -31.70 -6.98 10.17
CA VAL A 502 -30.89 -6.37 9.13
C VAL A 502 -29.84 -7.39 8.68
N VAL A 503 -29.89 -7.80 7.42
CA VAL A 503 -29.00 -8.80 6.81
C VAL A 503 -27.93 -8.18 5.93
N ALA A 504 -28.10 -6.90 5.53
CA ALA A 504 -27.09 -6.15 4.81
C ALA A 504 -27.29 -4.66 5.06
N ASN A 505 -26.19 -3.89 4.98
CA ASN A 505 -26.18 -2.46 5.20
C ASN A 505 -25.10 -1.81 4.32
N TYR A 506 -25.50 -0.77 3.57
CA TYR A 506 -24.58 0.03 2.76
C TYR A 506 -24.65 1.50 3.20
N ARG A 507 -23.48 2.12 3.39
CA ARG A 507 -23.35 3.53 3.75
C ARG A 507 -23.15 4.35 2.49
N VAL A 508 -24.07 5.24 2.18
CA VAL A 508 -23.94 6.16 1.04
C VAL A 508 -22.99 7.30 1.43
N ILE A 509 -21.70 7.08 1.24
CA ILE A 509 -20.65 8.05 1.61
C ILE A 509 -20.27 8.98 0.45
N THR A 510 -20.62 8.62 -0.78
CA THR A 510 -20.37 9.39 -2.00
C THR A 510 -21.69 9.90 -2.60
N PRO A 511 -21.70 11.04 -3.29
CA PRO A 511 -22.89 11.46 -4.04
C PRO A 511 -23.06 10.61 -5.31
N GLY A 512 -24.23 10.64 -5.92
CA GLY A 512 -24.47 10.03 -7.23
C GLY A 512 -24.75 8.53 -7.23
N VAL A 513 -24.82 7.88 -6.06
CA VAL A 513 -25.14 6.45 -5.96
C VAL A 513 -26.54 6.18 -6.47
N LYS A 514 -26.67 5.50 -7.61
CA LYS A 514 -27.93 5.12 -8.25
C LYS A 514 -28.30 3.67 -7.98
N GLN A 515 -27.32 2.84 -7.64
CA GLN A 515 -27.51 1.42 -7.38
C GLN A 515 -26.79 1.00 -6.10
N VAL A 516 -27.39 0.05 -5.40
CA VAL A 516 -26.78 -0.65 -4.27
C VAL A 516 -26.96 -2.15 -4.48
N PHE A 517 -25.89 -2.89 -4.20
CA PHE A 517 -25.86 -4.34 -4.33
C PHE A 517 -25.44 -5.00 -3.02
N PHE A 518 -26.05 -6.14 -2.74
CA PHE A 518 -25.70 -7.00 -1.62
C PHE A 518 -25.69 -8.46 -2.01
N SER A 519 -24.65 -9.19 -1.63
CA SER A 519 -24.61 -10.66 -1.64
C SER A 519 -23.89 -11.18 -0.40
N ASN A 520 -24.52 -12.06 0.34
CA ASN A 520 -23.94 -12.76 1.48
C ASN A 520 -24.81 -13.98 1.85
N SER A 521 -24.33 -14.82 2.78
CA SER A 521 -25.00 -16.05 3.20
C SER A 521 -26.39 -15.87 3.85
N SER A 522 -26.74 -14.65 4.28
CA SER A 522 -28.09 -14.34 4.84
C SER A 522 -29.08 -13.92 3.77
N ILE A 523 -28.64 -13.71 2.54
CA ILE A 523 -29.50 -13.36 1.39
C ILE A 523 -29.72 -14.63 0.57
N VAL A 524 -30.90 -15.21 0.72
CA VAL A 524 -31.24 -16.51 0.12
C VAL A 524 -32.05 -16.30 -1.14
N LYS A 525 -31.66 -16.94 -2.23
CA LYS A 525 -32.35 -16.91 -3.51
C LYS A 525 -33.85 -17.13 -3.38
N GLY A 526 -34.64 -16.26 -4.01
CA GLY A 526 -36.11 -16.35 -4.06
C GLY A 526 -36.83 -15.92 -2.78
N GLN A 527 -36.10 -15.52 -1.74
CA GLN A 527 -36.71 -14.91 -0.56
C GLN A 527 -36.89 -13.40 -0.73
N GLU A 528 -37.87 -12.87 -0.01
CA GLU A 528 -38.18 -11.43 -0.01
C GLU A 528 -37.49 -10.71 1.14
N TYR A 529 -36.98 -9.53 0.86
CA TYR A 529 -36.32 -8.61 1.78
C TYR A 529 -36.92 -7.22 1.65
N THR A 530 -37.18 -6.58 2.79
CA THR A 530 -37.65 -5.20 2.81
C THR A 530 -36.48 -4.24 2.90
N LEU A 531 -36.44 -3.26 2.02
CA LEU A 531 -35.43 -2.23 1.98
C LEU A 531 -35.86 -1.01 2.79
N TYR A 532 -34.92 -0.50 3.58
CA TYR A 532 -35.08 0.72 4.35
C TYR A 532 -33.95 1.70 4.06
N LEU A 533 -34.29 2.99 4.04
CA LEU A 533 -33.33 4.08 3.99
C LEU A 533 -33.25 4.71 5.38
N ALA A 534 -32.12 4.51 6.04
CA ALA A 534 -31.84 5.12 7.34
C ALA A 534 -31.43 6.60 7.17
N PRO A 535 -31.89 7.51 8.04
CA PRO A 535 -31.64 8.94 7.90
C PRO A 535 -30.20 9.37 8.14
N THR A 536 -29.37 8.47 8.64
CA THR A 536 -27.95 8.71 8.96
C THR A 536 -27.11 7.52 8.55
N LEU A 537 -25.77 7.72 8.52
CA LEU A 537 -24.83 6.63 8.37
C LEU A 537 -24.86 5.76 9.62
N VAL A 538 -25.08 4.46 9.45
CA VAL A 538 -25.08 3.46 10.54
C VAL A 538 -23.87 2.53 10.40
N ASP A 539 -23.47 1.87 11.49
CA ASP A 539 -22.39 0.89 11.47
C ASP A 539 -22.75 -0.24 10.49
N PRO A 540 -21.89 -0.57 9.51
CA PRO A 540 -22.11 -1.69 8.58
C PRO A 540 -22.39 -3.04 9.26
N LYS A 541 -21.93 -3.24 10.48
CA LYS A 541 -22.13 -4.46 11.26
C LYS A 541 -23.43 -4.49 12.06
N THR A 542 -24.26 -3.44 11.97
CA THR A 542 -25.54 -3.42 12.71
C THR A 542 -26.51 -4.47 12.17
N THR A 543 -27.15 -5.20 13.07
CA THR A 543 -28.17 -6.21 12.77
C THR A 543 -29.58 -5.70 13.09
N THR A 544 -29.71 -4.45 13.51
CA THR A 544 -31.00 -3.83 13.88
C THR A 544 -31.31 -2.68 12.95
N LEU A 545 -32.59 -2.54 12.65
CA LEU A 545 -33.08 -1.43 11.84
C LEU A 545 -32.83 -0.09 12.55
N ALA A 546 -32.29 0.88 11.81
CA ALA A 546 -31.97 2.19 12.34
C ALA A 546 -33.23 2.95 12.75
N PRO A 547 -33.20 3.71 13.86
CA PRO A 547 -34.30 4.56 14.24
C PRO A 547 -34.63 5.59 13.14
N GLY A 548 -35.92 5.68 12.79
CA GLY A 548 -36.39 6.61 11.75
C GLY A 548 -36.10 6.16 10.31
N ALA A 549 -35.67 4.92 10.11
CA ALA A 549 -35.54 4.37 8.77
C ALA A 549 -36.91 4.30 8.05
N VAL A 550 -36.88 4.66 6.79
CA VAL A 550 -38.09 4.73 5.92
C VAL A 550 -38.04 3.57 4.94
N GLU A 551 -39.14 2.81 4.90
CA GLU A 551 -39.31 1.71 3.94
C GLU A 551 -39.30 2.23 2.50
N ARG A 552 -38.59 1.49 1.63
CA ARG A 552 -38.47 1.77 0.18
C ARG A 552 -39.14 0.72 -0.70
N GLY A 553 -39.48 -0.42 -0.15
CA GLY A 553 -40.15 -1.51 -0.85
C GLY A 553 -39.58 -2.89 -0.52
N THR A 554 -40.22 -3.90 -1.09
CA THR A 554 -39.80 -5.32 -0.94
C THR A 554 -39.19 -5.82 -2.24
N PHE A 555 -38.09 -6.53 -2.13
CA PHE A 555 -37.31 -7.06 -3.25
C PHE A 555 -37.09 -8.54 -3.06
N THR A 556 -37.26 -9.30 -4.14
CA THR A 556 -36.96 -10.75 -4.13
C THR A 556 -35.50 -10.93 -4.49
N ALA A 557 -34.75 -11.64 -3.62
CA ALA A 557 -33.37 -12.00 -3.92
C ALA A 557 -33.33 -12.96 -5.11
N SER A 558 -32.54 -12.60 -6.10
CA SER A 558 -32.41 -13.35 -7.35
C SER A 558 -31.01 -13.90 -7.51
N THR A 559 -30.86 -14.79 -8.49
CA THR A 559 -29.57 -15.12 -9.07
C THR A 559 -29.48 -14.42 -10.41
N PRO A 560 -28.27 -14.21 -10.93
CA PRO A 560 -28.13 -13.79 -12.32
C PRO A 560 -28.93 -14.72 -13.22
N ASP A 561 -29.74 -14.16 -14.11
CA ASP A 561 -30.36 -14.92 -15.17
C ASP A 561 -29.23 -15.42 -16.08
N LEU A 562 -29.13 -16.74 -16.26
CA LEU A 562 -28.23 -17.41 -17.20
C LEU A 562 -28.61 -17.08 -18.64
#